data_971693ecd3781129a8ece7c355a1b14f
#
_entry.id   971693ecd3781129a8ece7c355a1b14f
#
_cell.length_a   1.000
_cell.length_b   1.000
_cell.length_c   1.000
_cell.angle_alpha   90.00
_cell.angle_beta   90.00
_cell.angle_gamma   90.00
#
_symmetry.space_group_name_H-M   'P 1'
#
loop_
_entity.id
_entity.type
_entity.pdbx_description
1 polymer ?
#
loop_
_entity_poly.entity_id
_entity_poly.type
_entity_poly.pdbx_seq_one_letter_code
_entity_poly.pdbx_strand_id
1 'polypeptide(L)'
;MGSEMCIRDRYHLSYVPYMDVFAPLIPFVHGIGRIGCFCSGCCYGIEYYGPFAIQFPYNEAVPQLSQVPRFPVQLLEALMNFLLCGILFCLMKKKNLRNGRLMGIYLIYYSIARFLLEMLRGDKIRGSISVFSTSQLISLILLPVGIVLVRGKWVEKHCKEEKSGV
;
A
#
# COMPACT_ATOMS: atom_id res chain seq x y z
N MET A 1 -14.04 5.84 -20.00
CA MET A 1 -13.80 6.99 -19.12
C MET A 1 -14.91 8.04 -19.12
N GLY A 2 -15.82 8.09 -20.10
CA GLY A 2 -16.92 9.07 -20.12
C GLY A 2 -18.16 8.72 -19.29
N SER A 3 -18.48 7.43 -19.10
CA SER A 3 -19.70 7.00 -18.42
C SER A 3 -19.69 7.18 -16.89
N GLU A 4 -18.54 7.00 -16.27
CA GLU A 4 -18.41 7.09 -14.80
C GLU A 4 -18.46 8.54 -14.31
N MET A 5 -17.87 9.47 -15.06
CA MET A 5 -18.01 10.90 -14.79
C MET A 5 -19.47 11.39 -14.93
N CYS A 6 -20.22 10.89 -15.91
CA CYS A 6 -21.64 11.23 -16.10
C CYS A 6 -22.51 10.77 -14.93
N ILE A 7 -22.28 9.59 -14.35
CA ILE A 7 -23.05 9.08 -13.22
C ILE A 7 -22.80 9.95 -11.97
N ARG A 8 -21.56 10.30 -11.71
CA ARG A 8 -21.18 11.17 -10.59
C ARG A 8 -21.86 12.54 -10.68
N ASP A 9 -21.70 13.20 -11.82
CA ASP A 9 -22.23 14.56 -12.04
C ASP A 9 -23.76 14.58 -11.95
N ARG A 10 -24.40 13.49 -12.35
CA ARG A 10 -25.84 13.32 -12.27
C ARG A 10 -26.38 13.13 -10.84
N TYR A 11 -25.58 12.47 -9.97
CA TYR A 11 -26.00 12.12 -8.60
C TYR A 11 -25.27 12.93 -7.51
N HIS A 12 -24.41 13.89 -7.87
CA HIS A 12 -23.63 14.72 -6.95
C HIS A 12 -22.93 13.92 -5.85
N LEU A 13 -22.30 12.79 -6.22
CA LEU A 13 -21.70 11.87 -5.28
C LEU A 13 -20.30 12.36 -4.83
N SER A 14 -20.11 12.49 -3.52
CA SER A 14 -18.81 12.79 -2.94
C SER A 14 -17.87 11.58 -3.03
N TYR A 15 -16.62 11.76 -3.47
CA TYR A 15 -15.65 10.66 -3.59
C TYR A 15 -15.14 10.12 -2.26
N VAL A 16 -15.10 10.96 -1.25
CA VAL A 16 -14.40 10.67 -0.01
C VAL A 16 -14.96 9.46 0.74
N PRO A 17 -16.30 9.29 0.86
CA PRO A 17 -16.86 8.07 1.47
C PRO A 17 -16.51 6.80 0.71
N TYR A 18 -16.44 6.87 -0.62
CA TYR A 18 -16.10 5.71 -1.45
C TYR A 18 -14.64 5.30 -1.29
N MET A 19 -13.71 6.27 -1.14
CA MET A 19 -12.31 6.00 -0.85
C MET A 19 -12.15 5.17 0.43
N ASP A 20 -12.96 5.41 1.44
CA ASP A 20 -12.92 4.65 2.69
C ASP A 20 -13.42 3.21 2.53
N VAL A 21 -14.37 2.97 1.63
CA VAL A 21 -14.83 1.61 1.30
C VAL A 21 -13.73 0.82 0.59
N PHE A 22 -12.94 1.46 -0.28
CA PHE A 22 -11.83 0.82 -0.98
C PHE A 22 -10.58 0.67 -0.12
N ALA A 23 -10.43 1.46 0.95
CA ALA A 23 -9.24 1.45 1.79
C ALA A 23 -8.84 0.05 2.30
N PRO A 24 -9.72 -0.85 2.79
CA PRO A 24 -9.35 -2.20 3.19
C PRO A 24 -9.08 -3.15 2.01
N LEU A 25 -9.66 -2.89 0.84
CA LEU A 25 -9.48 -3.76 -0.33
C LEU A 25 -8.09 -3.61 -0.95
N ILE A 26 -7.51 -2.40 -0.90
CA ILE A 26 -6.20 -2.14 -1.49
C ILE A 26 -5.11 -3.02 -0.83
N PRO A 27 -4.94 -3.05 0.51
CA PRO A 27 -3.95 -3.93 1.12
C PRO A 27 -4.28 -5.41 0.93
N PHE A 28 -5.54 -5.80 0.81
CA PHE A 28 -5.91 -7.18 0.49
C PHE A 28 -5.36 -7.62 -0.85
N VAL A 29 -5.64 -6.87 -1.91
CA VAL A 29 -5.15 -7.16 -3.27
C VAL A 29 -3.63 -7.09 -3.32
N HIS A 30 -3.03 -6.13 -2.64
CA HIS A 30 -1.58 -5.99 -2.55
C HIS A 30 -0.95 -7.22 -1.87
N GLY A 31 -1.52 -7.72 -0.77
CA GLY A 31 -1.07 -8.93 -0.10
C GLY A 31 -1.08 -10.17 -1.02
N ILE A 32 -2.16 -10.36 -1.79
CA ILE A 32 -2.24 -11.44 -2.80
C ILE A 32 -1.14 -11.28 -3.86
N GLY A 33 -0.94 -10.05 -4.36
CA GLY A 33 0.13 -9.77 -5.32
C GLY A 33 1.52 -10.10 -4.78
N ARG A 34 1.78 -9.93 -3.48
CA ARG A 34 3.05 -10.32 -2.85
C ARG A 34 3.24 -11.82 -2.74
N ILE A 35 2.18 -12.57 -2.54
CA ILE A 35 2.24 -14.04 -2.63
C ILE A 35 2.58 -14.45 -4.08
N GLY A 36 1.99 -13.80 -5.09
CA GLY A 36 2.35 -14.02 -6.49
C GLY A 36 3.82 -13.71 -6.78
N CYS A 37 4.37 -12.61 -6.25
CA CYS A 37 5.80 -12.28 -6.36
C CYS A 37 6.68 -13.36 -5.70
N PHE A 38 6.25 -13.94 -4.59
CA PHE A 38 6.97 -15.02 -3.92
C PHE A 38 7.00 -16.28 -4.80
N CYS A 39 5.86 -16.68 -5.37
CA CYS A 39 5.77 -17.83 -6.27
C CYS A 39 6.60 -17.65 -7.55
N SER A 40 6.70 -16.41 -8.04
CA SER A 40 7.50 -16.07 -9.23
C SER A 40 9.00 -15.90 -8.95
N GLY A 41 9.44 -15.95 -7.68
CA GLY A 41 10.83 -15.72 -7.29
C GLY A 41 11.33 -14.30 -7.57
N CYS A 42 10.45 -13.29 -7.62
CA CYS A 42 10.84 -11.89 -7.83
C CYS A 42 10.73 -11.07 -6.53
N CYS A 43 11.32 -9.87 -6.50
CA CYS A 43 11.25 -8.95 -5.35
C CYS A 43 11.76 -9.55 -4.03
N TYR A 44 12.79 -10.37 -4.10
CA TYR A 44 13.40 -11.07 -2.96
C TYR A 44 14.09 -10.10 -1.99
N GLY A 45 14.30 -10.59 -0.75
CA GLY A 45 15.01 -9.86 0.29
C GLY A 45 16.54 -10.01 0.20
N ILE A 46 17.20 -9.43 1.21
CA ILE A 46 18.64 -9.55 1.42
C ILE A 46 19.05 -11.01 1.65
N GLU A 47 20.34 -11.29 1.50
CA GLU A 47 20.94 -12.57 1.89
C GLU A 47 20.78 -12.77 3.41
N TYR A 48 20.26 -13.94 3.77
CA TYR A 48 19.93 -14.23 5.14
C TYR A 48 20.10 -15.73 5.44
N TYR A 49 20.80 -16.06 6.53
CA TYR A 49 21.12 -17.43 6.92
C TYR A 49 20.43 -17.87 8.21
N GLY A 50 19.33 -17.19 8.59
CA GLY A 50 18.57 -17.50 9.81
C GLY A 50 17.44 -18.51 9.61
N PRO A 51 16.62 -18.75 10.64
CA PRO A 51 15.59 -19.81 10.66
C PRO A 51 14.47 -19.65 9.63
N PHE A 52 14.28 -18.46 9.08
CA PHE A 52 13.28 -18.17 8.03
C PHE A 52 13.90 -17.99 6.65
N ALA A 53 15.16 -18.42 6.47
CA ALA A 53 15.83 -18.34 5.18
C ALA A 53 15.17 -19.30 4.18
N ILE A 54 14.89 -18.81 2.97
CA ILE A 54 14.32 -19.60 1.88
C ILE A 54 15.31 -19.56 0.71
N GLN A 55 15.61 -20.72 0.17
CA GLN A 55 16.37 -20.86 -1.06
C GLN A 55 15.38 -21.07 -2.22
N PHE A 56 15.42 -20.16 -3.18
CA PHE A 56 14.56 -20.25 -4.34
C PHE A 56 15.08 -21.30 -5.33
N PRO A 57 14.21 -22.00 -6.07
CA PRO A 57 14.62 -22.92 -7.13
C PRO A 57 15.38 -22.18 -8.23
N TYR A 58 16.18 -22.92 -8.98
CA TYR A 58 16.95 -22.35 -10.07
C TYR A 58 16.04 -21.68 -11.11
N ASN A 59 16.38 -20.46 -11.46
CA ASN A 59 15.69 -19.67 -12.48
C ASN A 59 16.73 -19.10 -13.44
N GLU A 60 16.58 -19.41 -14.73
CA GLU A 60 17.50 -18.95 -15.77
C GLU A 60 17.56 -17.43 -15.90
N ALA A 61 16.45 -16.73 -15.61
CA ALA A 61 16.40 -15.27 -15.66
C ALA A 61 17.19 -14.60 -14.54
N VAL A 62 17.36 -15.28 -13.39
CA VAL A 62 18.11 -14.78 -12.23
C VAL A 62 18.87 -15.93 -11.55
N PRO A 63 19.99 -16.42 -12.16
CA PRO A 63 20.74 -17.58 -11.64
C PRO A 63 21.27 -17.37 -10.21
N GLN A 64 21.56 -16.13 -9.83
CA GLN A 64 22.07 -15.77 -8.50
C GLN A 64 21.05 -15.98 -7.39
N LEU A 65 19.76 -16.10 -7.72
CA LEU A 65 18.68 -16.26 -6.74
C LEU A 65 18.74 -17.63 -6.04
N SER A 66 19.17 -18.67 -6.76
CA SER A 66 19.25 -20.04 -6.26
C SER A 66 20.53 -20.35 -5.50
N GLN A 67 21.55 -19.47 -5.55
CA GLN A 67 22.86 -19.73 -4.98
C GLN A 67 22.94 -19.45 -3.48
N VAL A 68 22.14 -18.49 -2.98
CA VAL A 68 22.18 -18.04 -1.59
C VAL A 68 20.80 -18.00 -0.97
N PRO A 69 20.64 -18.43 0.30
CA PRO A 69 19.38 -18.30 1.02
C PRO A 69 19.05 -16.83 1.27
N ARG A 70 17.78 -16.49 1.17
CA ARG A 70 17.28 -15.11 1.25
C ARG A 70 16.12 -14.98 2.23
N PHE A 71 15.97 -13.80 2.78
CA PHE A 71 14.83 -13.48 3.62
C PHE A 71 13.56 -13.32 2.75
N PRO A 72 12.44 -14.02 3.08
CA PRO A 72 11.21 -13.96 2.31
C PRO A 72 10.42 -12.68 2.60
N VAL A 73 10.97 -11.53 2.23
CA VAL A 73 10.34 -10.22 2.46
C VAL A 73 8.94 -10.12 1.86
N GLN A 74 8.67 -10.84 0.77
CA GLN A 74 7.37 -10.91 0.11
C GLN A 74 6.28 -11.47 1.05
N LEU A 75 6.58 -12.54 1.78
CA LEU A 75 5.65 -13.15 2.73
C LEU A 75 5.41 -12.25 3.94
N LEU A 76 6.46 -11.60 4.45
CA LEU A 76 6.33 -10.60 5.51
C LEU A 76 5.43 -9.44 5.05
N GLU A 77 5.65 -8.93 3.86
CA GLU A 77 4.85 -7.85 3.30
C GLU A 77 3.39 -8.27 3.06
N ALA A 78 3.15 -9.50 2.61
CA ALA A 78 1.81 -10.06 2.47
C ALA A 78 1.09 -10.14 3.82
N LEU A 79 1.75 -10.68 4.84
CA LEU A 79 1.21 -10.79 6.19
C LEU A 79 0.83 -9.41 6.76
N MET A 80 1.73 -8.44 6.66
CA MET A 80 1.49 -7.07 7.11
C MET A 80 0.29 -6.43 6.39
N ASN A 81 0.15 -6.65 5.09
CA ASN A 81 -0.99 -6.15 4.32
C ASN A 81 -2.31 -6.81 4.73
N PHE A 82 -2.34 -8.12 4.98
CA PHE A 82 -3.54 -8.81 5.46
C PHE A 82 -3.94 -8.37 6.87
N LEU A 83 -2.98 -8.17 7.76
CA LEU A 83 -3.24 -7.62 9.09
C LEU A 83 -3.84 -6.22 9.01
N LEU A 84 -3.27 -5.36 8.17
CA LEU A 84 -3.82 -4.02 7.94
C LEU A 84 -5.24 -4.09 7.37
N CYS A 85 -5.49 -4.95 6.38
CA CYS A 85 -6.82 -5.18 5.84
C CYS A 85 -7.83 -5.52 6.96
N GLY A 86 -7.49 -6.47 7.84
CA GLY A 86 -8.32 -6.85 8.98
C GLY A 86 -8.58 -5.68 9.93
N ILE A 87 -7.55 -4.90 10.26
CA ILE A 87 -7.67 -3.71 11.11
C ILE A 87 -8.61 -2.67 10.47
N LEU A 88 -8.41 -2.34 9.19
CA LEU A 88 -9.25 -1.38 8.47
C LEU A 88 -10.70 -1.87 8.38
N PHE A 89 -10.92 -3.16 8.16
CA PHE A 89 -12.25 -3.75 8.15
C PHE A 89 -12.95 -3.64 9.51
N CYS A 90 -12.23 -3.89 10.59
CA CYS A 90 -12.74 -3.71 11.96
C CYS A 90 -13.05 -2.23 12.26
N LEU A 91 -12.20 -1.32 11.81
CA LEU A 91 -12.42 0.11 11.96
C LEU A 91 -13.63 0.58 11.15
N MET A 92 -13.81 0.07 9.93
CA MET A 92 -14.96 0.42 9.07
C MET A 92 -16.31 0.11 9.71
N LYS A 93 -16.40 -0.93 10.57
CA LYS A 93 -17.62 -1.26 11.31
C LYS A 93 -17.98 -0.23 12.41
N LYS A 94 -17.07 0.66 12.80
CA LYS A 94 -17.34 1.70 13.79
C LYS A 94 -18.10 2.86 13.16
N LYS A 95 -19.34 3.09 13.61
CA LYS A 95 -20.28 4.09 13.06
C LYS A 95 -19.81 5.56 13.11
N ASN A 96 -18.77 5.88 13.86
CA ASN A 96 -18.31 7.27 14.09
C ASN A 96 -17.02 7.63 13.36
N LEU A 97 -16.66 6.95 12.29
CA LEU A 97 -15.50 7.31 11.50
C LEU A 97 -15.86 8.45 10.53
N ARG A 98 -15.04 9.52 10.58
CA ARG A 98 -15.11 10.62 9.61
C ARG A 98 -14.69 10.14 8.23
N ASN A 99 -15.33 10.67 7.19
CA ASN A 99 -15.00 10.37 5.81
C ASN A 99 -13.53 10.70 5.49
N GLY A 100 -12.86 9.81 4.76
CA GLY A 100 -11.44 9.91 4.38
C GLY A 100 -10.45 9.39 5.42
N ARG A 101 -10.92 9.02 6.62
CA ARG A 101 -10.02 8.61 7.71
C ARG A 101 -9.39 7.23 7.48
N LEU A 102 -10.15 6.28 6.94
CA LEU A 102 -9.64 4.93 6.66
C LEU A 102 -8.57 4.96 5.57
N MET A 103 -8.83 5.72 4.50
CA MET A 103 -7.84 5.92 3.44
C MET A 103 -6.59 6.63 3.98
N GLY A 104 -6.75 7.62 4.85
CA GLY A 104 -5.61 8.30 5.49
C GLY A 104 -4.77 7.35 6.35
N ILE A 105 -5.39 6.48 7.16
CA ILE A 105 -4.69 5.46 7.96
C ILE A 105 -3.93 4.49 7.04
N TYR A 106 -4.57 4.03 5.95
CA TYR A 106 -3.91 3.18 4.96
C TYR A 106 -2.65 3.86 4.38
N LEU A 107 -2.75 5.11 3.94
CA LEU A 107 -1.62 5.83 3.34
C LEU A 107 -0.45 6.03 4.32
N ILE A 108 -0.73 6.36 5.59
CA ILE A 108 0.30 6.49 6.62
C ILE A 108 1.00 5.16 6.84
N TYR A 109 0.23 4.08 7.04
CA TYR A 109 0.79 2.76 7.23
C TYR A 109 1.63 2.32 6.02
N TYR A 110 1.08 2.46 4.81
CA TYR A 110 1.78 2.10 3.57
C TYR A 110 3.10 2.84 3.43
N SER A 111 3.11 4.15 3.70
CA SER A 111 4.31 4.97 3.61
C SER A 111 5.41 4.49 4.55
N ILE A 112 5.06 4.22 5.82
CA ILE A 112 6.01 3.75 6.83
C ILE A 112 6.49 2.33 6.49
N ALA A 113 5.56 1.42 6.22
CA ALA A 113 5.87 0.03 5.91
C ALA A 113 6.75 -0.08 4.65
N ARG A 114 6.42 0.67 3.60
CA ARG A 114 7.18 0.69 2.36
C ARG A 114 8.59 1.23 2.54
N PHE A 115 8.75 2.28 3.35
CA PHE A 115 10.06 2.84 3.66
C PHE A 115 10.94 1.84 4.41
N LEU A 116 10.38 1.15 5.42
CA LEU A 116 11.12 0.17 6.21
C LEU A 116 11.43 -1.11 5.41
N LEU A 117 10.46 -1.61 4.65
CA LEU A 117 10.64 -2.84 3.87
C LEU A 117 11.64 -2.66 2.72
N GLU A 118 11.80 -1.46 2.20
CA GLU A 118 12.82 -1.18 1.17
C GLU A 118 14.23 -1.44 1.69
N MET A 119 14.49 -1.26 2.99
CA MET A 119 15.79 -1.57 3.60
C MET A 119 16.05 -3.09 3.65
N LEU A 120 15.01 -3.91 3.70
CA LEU A 120 15.11 -5.38 3.73
C LEU A 120 15.15 -6.00 2.32
N ARG A 121 15.06 -5.20 1.28
CA ARG A 121 15.10 -5.67 -0.11
C ARG A 121 16.54 -5.81 -0.58
N GLY A 122 16.86 -6.96 -1.15
CA GLY A 122 18.16 -7.25 -1.78
C GLY A 122 18.21 -6.88 -3.26
N ASP A 123 17.11 -6.39 -3.81
CA ASP A 123 16.91 -6.11 -5.24
C ASP A 123 17.39 -4.69 -5.59
N LYS A 124 18.70 -4.54 -5.81
CA LYS A 124 19.36 -3.26 -6.13
C LYS A 124 19.12 -2.76 -7.57
N ILE A 125 18.42 -3.54 -8.41
CA ILE A 125 18.31 -3.28 -9.86
C ILE A 125 17.25 -2.22 -10.20
N ARG A 126 16.40 -1.84 -9.24
CA ARG A 126 15.33 -0.86 -9.47
C ARG A 126 15.78 0.56 -9.16
N GLY A 127 16.32 1.23 -10.18
CA GLY A 127 16.51 2.68 -10.27
C GLY A 127 16.60 3.44 -8.95
N SER A 128 17.79 3.67 -8.44
CA SER A 128 18.02 4.63 -7.37
C SER A 128 18.29 6.00 -8.00
N ILE A 129 17.46 6.97 -7.69
CA ILE A 129 17.78 8.37 -7.96
C ILE A 129 18.58 8.84 -6.75
N SER A 130 19.92 8.80 -6.85
CA SER A 130 20.83 9.19 -5.78
C SER A 130 20.75 8.22 -4.55
N VAL A 131 20.53 8.73 -3.35
CA VAL A 131 20.56 7.98 -2.07
C VAL A 131 19.25 7.25 -1.78
N PHE A 132 18.11 7.68 -2.35
CA PHE A 132 16.78 7.14 -2.09
C PHE A 132 16.24 6.36 -3.29
N SER A 133 15.54 5.25 -3.01
CA SER A 133 14.80 4.54 -4.04
C SER A 133 13.53 5.34 -4.43
N THR A 134 13.08 5.15 -5.68
CA THR A 134 11.84 5.78 -6.16
C THR A 134 10.64 5.47 -5.24
N SER A 135 10.61 4.27 -4.65
CA SER A 135 9.58 3.86 -3.69
C SER A 135 9.62 4.67 -2.40
N GLN A 136 10.82 5.02 -1.91
CA GLN A 136 10.99 5.84 -0.72
C GLN A 136 10.53 7.28 -0.95
N LEU A 137 10.84 7.85 -2.11
CA LEU A 137 10.38 9.20 -2.48
C LEU A 137 8.85 9.27 -2.54
N ILE A 138 8.20 8.29 -3.17
CA ILE A 138 6.74 8.20 -3.21
C ILE A 138 6.16 8.09 -1.79
N SER A 139 6.76 7.27 -0.93
CA SER A 139 6.32 7.11 0.45
C SER A 139 6.41 8.41 1.25
N LEU A 140 7.47 9.19 1.02
CA LEU A 140 7.66 10.50 1.67
C LEU A 140 6.58 11.51 1.27
N ILE A 141 6.10 11.46 0.02
CA ILE A 141 5.00 12.31 -0.46
C ILE A 141 3.64 11.84 0.08
N LEU A 142 3.42 10.52 0.14
CA LEU A 142 2.14 9.96 0.59
C LEU A 142 1.90 10.13 2.10
N LEU A 143 2.96 10.20 2.90
CA LEU A 143 2.85 10.35 4.34
C LEU A 143 2.10 11.64 4.77
N PRO A 144 2.48 12.85 4.32
CA PRO A 144 1.74 14.06 4.65
C PRO A 144 0.31 14.06 4.12
N VAL A 145 0.06 13.48 2.94
CA VAL A 145 -1.29 13.34 2.40
C VAL A 145 -2.15 12.49 3.34
N GLY A 146 -1.64 11.35 3.81
CA GLY A 146 -2.32 10.50 4.78
C GLY A 146 -2.64 11.24 6.09
N ILE A 147 -1.69 12.03 6.62
CA ILE A 147 -1.88 12.83 7.84
C ILE A 147 -2.99 13.88 7.66
N VAL A 148 -3.01 14.56 6.52
CA VAL A 148 -4.06 15.56 6.19
C VAL A 148 -5.43 14.91 6.14
N LEU A 149 -5.57 13.73 5.52
CA LEU A 149 -6.83 12.99 5.45
C LEU A 149 -7.29 12.52 6.84
N VAL A 150 -6.39 12.01 7.68
CA VAL A 150 -6.74 11.59 9.05
C VAL A 150 -7.20 12.77 9.90
N ARG A 151 -6.57 13.93 9.77
CA ARG A 151 -6.98 15.16 10.48
C ARG A 151 -8.37 15.66 10.06
N GLY A 152 -8.83 15.35 8.87
CA GLY A 152 -10.20 15.54 8.39
C GLY A 152 -10.64 16.97 8.12
N LYS A 153 -9.89 18.00 8.50
CA LYS A 153 -10.24 19.42 8.31
C LYS A 153 -10.41 19.78 6.82
N TRP A 154 -9.56 19.25 5.98
CA TRP A 154 -9.61 19.46 4.53
C TRP A 154 -10.82 18.76 3.89
N VAL A 155 -11.11 17.54 4.33
CA VAL A 155 -12.23 16.74 3.86
C VAL A 155 -13.57 17.39 4.20
N GLU A 156 -13.72 17.90 5.44
CA GLU A 156 -14.94 18.61 5.87
C GLU A 156 -15.20 19.87 5.05
N LYS A 157 -14.13 20.59 4.71
CA LYS A 157 -14.25 21.80 3.88
C LYS A 157 -14.77 21.46 2.48
N HIS A 158 -14.18 20.47 1.80
CA HIS A 158 -14.61 20.08 0.46
C HIS A 158 -16.01 19.45 0.43
N CYS A 159 -16.36 18.61 1.41
CA CYS A 159 -17.72 18.08 1.49
C CYS A 159 -18.78 19.16 1.76
N LYS A 160 -18.42 20.29 2.38
CA LYS A 160 -19.34 21.43 2.57
C LYS A 160 -19.46 22.27 1.28
N GLU A 161 -18.35 22.53 0.60
CA GLU A 161 -18.32 23.26 -0.66
C GLU A 161 -19.12 22.51 -1.75
N GLU A 162 -19.00 21.19 -1.83
CA GLU A 162 -19.75 20.35 -2.77
C GLU A 162 -21.28 20.37 -2.49
N LYS A 163 -21.69 20.52 -1.23
CA LYS A 163 -23.11 20.63 -0.84
C LYS A 163 -23.68 22.05 -0.98
N SER A 164 -22.84 23.07 -0.99
CA SER A 164 -23.26 24.48 -1.12
C SER A 164 -23.26 24.98 -2.55
N GLY A 165 -22.71 24.23 -3.49
CA GLY A 165 -22.68 24.55 -4.92
C GLY A 165 -23.87 23.98 -5.72
N VAL A 166 -24.94 23.54 -5.03
CA VAL A 166 -26.22 23.12 -5.62
C VAL A 166 -27.28 24.19 -5.44
#